data_beef4aa3de8fe9b3e908acbe5ba8e623
#
_entry.id   beef4aa3de8fe9b3e908acbe5ba8e623
#
_cell.length_a   1.000
_cell.length_b   1.000
_cell.length_c   1.000
_cell.angle_alpha   90.00
_cell.angle_beta   90.00
_cell.angle_gamma   90.00
#
_symmetry.space_group_name_H-M   'P 1'
#
loop_
_entity.id
_entity.type
_entity.pdbx_description
1 polymer ?
#
loop_
_entity_poly.entity_id
_entity_poly.type
_entity_poly.pdbx_seq_one_letter_code
_entity_poly.pdbx_strand_id
1 'polypeptide(L)'
;MQFTNIARDIVEDKRRNREYINHNFLSLKEVINESEILYDKSFQAIKSIPLRSRFAVIVARRVYSKIGHYILKQKNIDTYNNAGKIYVPIHGKIIETFLSVLDFFKLLLIKNNNYINSSHEILDKEINLDERI
;
A
#
# COMPACT_ATOMS: atom_id res chain seq x y z
N MET A 1 -1.19 0.27 2.14
CA MET A 1 -2.24 1.26 1.83
C MET A 1 -2.37 2.34 2.91
N GLN A 2 -2.31 1.99 4.19
CA GLN A 2 -2.43 2.97 5.27
C GLN A 2 -1.34 4.06 5.23
N PHE A 3 -0.07 3.71 5.02
CA PHE A 3 1.02 4.69 4.90
C PHE A 3 0.80 5.69 3.76
N THR A 4 0.33 5.22 2.61
CA THR A 4 -0.01 6.11 1.50
C THR A 4 -1.16 7.06 1.85
N ASN A 5 -2.16 6.60 2.63
CA ASN A 5 -3.24 7.47 3.12
C ASN A 5 -2.70 8.50 4.10
N ILE A 6 -1.87 8.11 5.06
CA ILE A 6 -1.22 9.04 6.01
C ILE A 6 -0.45 10.12 5.24
N ALA A 7 0.36 9.72 4.26
CA ALA A 7 1.10 10.68 3.43
C ALA A 7 0.17 11.59 2.61
N ARG A 8 -0.94 11.07 2.09
CA ARG A 8 -1.89 11.84 1.28
C ARG A 8 -2.71 12.83 2.10
N ASP A 9 -3.05 12.45 3.32
CA ASP A 9 -4.03 13.18 4.13
C ASP A 9 -3.36 14.09 5.19
N ILE A 10 -2.03 14.24 5.17
CA ILE A 10 -1.23 14.99 6.18
C ILE A 10 -1.74 16.42 6.41
N VAL A 11 -2.20 17.14 5.36
CA VAL A 11 -2.74 18.50 5.48
C VAL A 11 -4.10 18.48 6.17
N GLU A 12 -4.95 17.53 5.83
CA GLU A 12 -6.28 17.35 6.41
C GLU A 12 -6.18 16.90 7.87
N ASP A 13 -5.27 15.96 8.16
CA ASP A 13 -5.04 15.47 9.52
C ASP A 13 -4.51 16.59 10.44
N LYS A 14 -3.59 17.41 9.94
CA LYS A 14 -3.09 18.58 10.68
C LYS A 14 -4.21 19.57 11.03
N ARG A 15 -5.15 19.82 10.12
CA ARG A 15 -6.34 20.66 10.38
C ARG A 15 -7.26 20.07 11.46
N ARG A 16 -7.21 18.75 11.64
CA ARG A 16 -7.98 18.01 12.66
C ARG A 16 -7.19 17.74 13.93
N ASN A 17 -6.04 18.41 14.12
CA ASN A 17 -5.12 18.20 15.25
C ASN A 17 -4.64 16.74 15.35
N ARG A 18 -4.42 16.09 14.22
CA ARG A 18 -3.84 14.75 14.12
C ARG A 18 -2.50 14.86 13.42
N GLU A 19 -1.47 14.31 14.02
CA GLU A 19 -0.12 14.27 13.43
C GLU A 19 0.45 12.87 13.54
N TYR A 20 0.43 12.13 12.41
CA TYR A 20 0.99 10.79 12.31
C TYR A 20 2.44 10.80 11.83
N ILE A 21 2.84 11.82 11.11
CA ILE A 21 4.19 12.06 10.60
C ILE A 21 4.48 13.56 10.60
N ASN A 22 5.77 13.91 10.69
CA ASN A 22 6.18 15.32 10.62
C ASN A 22 5.72 15.97 9.32
N HIS A 23 5.19 17.19 9.40
CA HIS A 23 4.70 17.95 8.24
C HIS A 23 5.86 18.56 7.43
N ASN A 24 6.69 17.70 6.86
CA ASN A 24 7.78 18.08 5.98
C ASN A 24 7.88 17.09 4.81
N PHE A 25 8.52 17.51 3.72
CA PHE A 25 8.58 16.71 2.49
C PHE A 25 9.50 15.48 2.60
N LEU A 26 10.48 15.52 3.51
CA LEU A 26 11.37 14.39 3.75
C LEU A 26 10.60 13.22 4.39
N SER A 27 9.84 13.49 5.44
CA SER A 27 9.00 12.48 6.09
C SER A 27 7.94 11.90 5.13
N LEU A 28 7.38 12.72 4.24
CA LEU A 28 6.49 12.23 3.17
C LEU A 28 7.19 11.23 2.26
N LYS A 29 8.42 11.55 1.82
CA LYS A 29 9.22 10.64 0.97
C LYS A 29 9.55 9.33 1.67
N GLU A 30 9.95 9.39 2.94
CA GLU A 30 10.27 8.21 3.74
C GLU A 30 9.07 7.27 3.84
N VAL A 31 7.91 7.79 4.24
CA VAL A 31 6.67 7.00 4.37
C VAL A 31 6.23 6.40 3.04
N ILE A 32 6.34 7.14 1.92
CA ILE A 32 6.00 6.60 0.61
C ILE A 32 6.98 5.51 0.19
N ASN A 33 8.29 5.71 0.40
CA ASN A 33 9.30 4.69 0.07
C ASN A 33 9.08 3.41 0.89
N GLU A 34 8.78 3.52 2.19
CA GLU A 34 8.42 2.38 3.01
C GLU A 34 7.15 1.68 2.50
N SER A 35 6.14 2.45 2.07
CA SER A 35 4.92 1.87 1.51
C SER A 35 5.20 1.07 0.23
N GLU A 36 6.10 1.53 -0.64
CA GLU A 36 6.48 0.81 -1.86
C GLU A 36 7.19 -0.52 -1.53
N ILE A 37 8.11 -0.50 -0.57
CA ILE A 37 8.78 -1.72 -0.09
C ILE A 37 7.75 -2.73 0.44
N LEU A 38 6.75 -2.28 1.20
CA LEU A 38 5.68 -3.13 1.70
C LEU A 38 4.78 -3.65 0.58
N TYR A 39 4.47 -2.83 -0.43
CA TYR A 39 3.72 -3.27 -1.60
C TYR A 39 4.44 -4.38 -2.35
N ASP A 40 5.75 -4.28 -2.50
CA ASP A 40 6.55 -5.30 -3.19
C ASP A 40 6.66 -6.59 -2.37
N LYS A 41 6.95 -6.48 -1.08
CA LYS A 41 7.02 -7.64 -0.18
C LYS A 41 5.67 -8.37 -0.06
N SER A 42 4.56 -7.62 0.01
CA SER A 42 3.22 -8.21 0.16
C SER A 42 2.68 -8.82 -1.14
N PHE A 43 3.28 -8.56 -2.29
CA PHE A 43 2.74 -9.02 -3.58
C PHE A 43 2.56 -10.53 -3.64
N GLN A 44 3.56 -11.28 -3.19
CA GLN A 44 3.47 -12.75 -3.17
C GLN A 44 2.41 -13.26 -2.17
N ALA A 45 2.23 -12.56 -1.04
CA ALA A 45 1.24 -12.91 -0.03
C ALA A 45 -0.21 -12.79 -0.55
N ILE A 46 -0.45 -11.97 -1.59
CA ILE A 46 -1.76 -11.88 -2.26
C ILE A 46 -2.21 -13.24 -2.80
N LYS A 47 -1.28 -14.15 -3.08
CA LYS A 47 -1.59 -15.50 -3.53
C LYS A 47 -2.38 -16.33 -2.50
N SER A 48 -2.28 -16.01 -1.22
CA SER A 48 -3.05 -16.66 -0.15
C SER A 48 -4.49 -16.17 -0.05
N ILE A 49 -4.81 -15.04 -0.70
CA ILE A 49 -6.17 -14.49 -0.72
C ILE A 49 -7.04 -15.32 -1.69
N PRO A 50 -8.34 -15.54 -1.38
CA PRO A 50 -9.25 -16.20 -2.29
C PRO A 50 -9.25 -15.58 -3.69
N LEU A 51 -9.27 -16.41 -4.73
CA LEU A 51 -9.08 -16.00 -6.13
C LEU A 51 -10.01 -14.84 -6.55
N ARG A 52 -11.25 -14.86 -6.08
CA ARG A 52 -12.26 -13.81 -6.39
C ARG A 52 -11.87 -12.41 -5.88
N SER A 53 -11.19 -12.34 -4.71
CA SER A 53 -10.78 -11.07 -4.09
C SER A 53 -9.39 -10.64 -4.53
N ARG A 54 -8.60 -11.55 -5.06
CA ARG A 54 -7.18 -11.35 -5.40
C ARG A 54 -6.98 -10.22 -6.40
N PHE A 55 -7.79 -10.19 -7.45
CA PHE A 55 -7.71 -9.13 -8.46
C PHE A 55 -7.99 -7.74 -7.88
N ALA A 56 -9.04 -7.61 -7.06
CA ALA A 56 -9.38 -6.34 -6.42
C ALA A 56 -8.24 -5.82 -5.52
N VAL A 57 -7.55 -6.72 -4.79
CA VAL A 57 -6.41 -6.36 -3.95
C VAL A 57 -5.22 -5.89 -4.80
N ILE A 58 -4.96 -6.54 -5.96
CA ILE A 58 -3.91 -6.12 -6.89
C ILE A 58 -4.22 -4.72 -7.45
N VAL A 59 -5.46 -4.48 -7.89
CA VAL A 59 -5.88 -3.16 -8.40
C VAL A 59 -5.70 -2.09 -7.31
N ALA A 60 -6.17 -2.37 -6.09
CA ALA A 60 -6.02 -1.44 -4.98
C ALA A 60 -4.54 -1.14 -4.70
N ARG A 61 -3.68 -2.17 -4.62
CA ARG A 61 -2.23 -2.01 -4.44
C ARG A 61 -1.64 -1.05 -5.48
N ARG A 62 -1.92 -1.25 -6.77
CA ARG A 62 -1.40 -0.41 -7.85
C ARG A 62 -1.91 1.03 -7.78
N VAL A 63 -3.19 1.21 -7.53
CA VAL A 63 -3.78 2.56 -7.41
C VAL A 63 -3.18 3.31 -6.23
N TYR A 64 -2.98 2.66 -5.08
CA TYR A 64 -2.36 3.29 -3.91
C TYR A 64 -0.88 3.61 -4.13
N SER A 65 -0.11 2.72 -4.75
CA SER A 65 1.27 3.01 -5.18
C SER A 65 1.29 4.23 -6.11
N LYS A 66 0.36 4.32 -7.05
CA LYS A 66 0.25 5.46 -7.97
C LYS A 66 -0.02 6.79 -7.24
N ILE A 67 -0.83 6.80 -6.18
CA ILE A 67 -1.01 7.99 -5.32
C ILE A 67 0.34 8.41 -4.74
N GLY A 68 1.12 7.46 -4.20
CA GLY A 68 2.47 7.71 -3.69
C GLY A 68 3.36 8.38 -4.74
N HIS A 69 3.39 7.85 -5.95
CA HIS A 69 4.14 8.46 -7.05
C HIS A 69 3.71 9.89 -7.39
N TYR A 70 2.40 10.21 -7.33
CA TYR A 70 1.93 11.59 -7.53
C TYR A 70 2.33 12.51 -6.38
N ILE A 71 2.38 12.02 -5.14
CA ILE A 71 2.90 12.78 -3.99
C ILE A 71 4.38 13.08 -4.20
N LEU A 72 5.20 12.08 -4.59
CA LEU A 72 6.64 12.26 -4.84
C LEU A 72 6.96 13.18 -6.02
N LYS A 73 6.02 13.39 -6.95
CA LYS A 73 6.15 14.38 -8.03
C LYS A 73 6.11 15.82 -7.54
N GLN A 74 5.60 16.07 -6.34
CA GLN A 74 5.68 17.40 -5.74
C GLN A 74 7.14 17.68 -5.36
N LYS A 75 7.59 18.91 -5.61
CA LYS A 75 9.01 19.26 -5.41
C LYS A 75 9.34 19.53 -3.95
N ASN A 76 8.38 20.04 -3.22
CA ASN A 76 8.51 20.43 -1.81
C ASN A 76 7.14 20.40 -1.12
N ILE A 77 7.16 20.72 0.19
CA ILE A 77 5.94 20.71 1.02
C ILE A 77 4.94 21.80 0.60
N ASP A 78 5.41 22.94 0.10
CA ASP A 78 4.54 24.05 -0.29
C ASP A 78 3.77 23.68 -1.57
N THR A 79 4.44 23.11 -2.56
CA THR A 79 3.76 22.62 -3.78
C THR A 79 2.76 21.52 -3.46
N TYR A 80 3.10 20.64 -2.51
CA TYR A 80 2.19 19.61 -2.02
C TYR A 80 0.95 20.20 -1.34
N ASN A 81 1.14 21.17 -0.41
CA ASN A 81 0.05 21.84 0.29
C ASN A 81 -0.90 22.57 -0.66
N ASN A 82 -0.33 23.21 -1.70
CA ASN A 82 -1.10 23.96 -2.71
C ASN A 82 -1.83 23.04 -3.70
N ALA A 83 -1.33 21.83 -3.93
CA ALA A 83 -1.98 20.85 -4.81
C ALA A 83 -3.29 20.30 -4.25
N GLY A 84 -3.52 20.46 -2.94
CA GLY A 84 -4.67 19.87 -2.25
C GLY A 84 -4.58 18.35 -2.17
N LYS A 85 -5.72 17.68 -1.99
CA LYS A 85 -5.76 16.22 -1.86
C LYS A 85 -5.45 15.54 -3.18
N ILE A 86 -4.38 14.75 -3.20
CA ILE A 86 -3.86 14.09 -4.40
C ILE A 86 -4.64 12.81 -4.68
N TYR A 87 -5.15 12.68 -5.90
CA TYR A 87 -5.88 11.51 -6.40
C TYR A 87 -5.30 11.00 -7.71
N VAL A 88 -5.49 9.72 -7.96
CA VAL A 88 -5.26 9.16 -9.29
C VAL A 88 -6.45 9.54 -10.18
N PRO A 89 -6.24 10.24 -11.31
CA PRO A 89 -7.29 10.57 -12.24
C PRO A 89 -7.89 9.32 -12.89
N ILE A 90 -9.10 9.42 -13.43
CA ILE A 90 -9.86 8.26 -13.90
C ILE A 90 -9.12 7.45 -14.98
N HIS A 91 -8.46 8.13 -15.93
CA HIS A 91 -7.62 7.46 -16.92
C HIS A 91 -6.45 6.70 -16.29
N GLY A 92 -5.82 7.28 -15.26
CA GLY A 92 -4.78 6.59 -14.48
C GLY A 92 -5.30 5.34 -13.79
N LYS A 93 -6.50 5.39 -13.18
CA LYS A 93 -7.14 4.21 -12.58
C LYS A 93 -7.41 3.12 -13.62
N ILE A 94 -7.88 3.49 -14.81
CA ILE A 94 -8.11 2.56 -15.91
C ILE A 94 -6.80 1.87 -16.32
N ILE A 95 -5.72 2.63 -16.52
CA ILE A 95 -4.40 2.09 -16.87
C ILE A 95 -3.91 1.12 -15.79
N GLU A 96 -3.96 1.53 -14.51
CA GLU A 96 -3.51 0.66 -13.41
C GLU A 96 -4.38 -0.60 -13.29
N THR A 97 -5.69 -0.53 -13.61
CA THR A 97 -6.57 -1.69 -13.67
C THR A 97 -6.16 -2.66 -14.77
N PHE A 98 -5.84 -2.16 -15.97
CA PHE A 98 -5.33 -3.03 -17.07
C PHE A 98 -3.99 -3.67 -16.70
N LEU A 99 -3.07 -2.90 -16.13
CA LEU A 99 -1.78 -3.44 -15.68
C LEU A 99 -1.94 -4.47 -14.55
N SER A 100 -3.00 -4.34 -13.75
CA SER A 100 -3.33 -5.33 -12.71
C SER A 100 -3.69 -6.71 -13.28
N VAL A 101 -4.19 -6.76 -14.51
CA VAL A 101 -4.42 -8.04 -15.22
C VAL A 101 -3.10 -8.78 -15.43
N LEU A 102 -2.06 -8.06 -15.87
CA LEU A 102 -0.73 -8.63 -16.05
C LEU A 102 -0.13 -9.13 -14.71
N ASP A 103 -0.26 -8.33 -13.66
CA ASP A 103 0.18 -8.71 -12.32
C ASP A 103 -0.60 -9.93 -11.79
N PHE A 104 -1.90 -10.02 -12.08
CA PHE A 104 -2.71 -11.17 -11.72
C PHE A 104 -2.21 -12.46 -12.37
N PHE A 105 -1.95 -12.44 -13.68
CA PHE A 105 -1.37 -13.59 -14.38
C PHE A 105 0.05 -13.90 -13.88
N LYS A 106 0.88 -12.89 -13.67
CA LYS A 106 2.21 -13.07 -13.08
C LYS A 106 2.13 -13.80 -11.73
N LEU A 107 1.17 -13.39 -10.88
CA LEU A 107 0.97 -14.02 -9.57
C LEU A 107 0.53 -15.49 -9.69
N LEU A 108 -0.25 -15.86 -10.73
CA LEU A 108 -0.63 -17.24 -10.98
C LEU A 108 0.59 -18.11 -11.37
N LEU A 109 1.56 -17.53 -12.08
CA LEU A 109 2.77 -18.23 -12.55
C LEU A 109 3.84 -18.38 -11.46
N ILE A 110 3.82 -17.52 -10.42
CA ILE A 110 4.78 -17.65 -9.31
C ILE A 110 4.55 -19.00 -8.60
N LYS A 111 5.59 -19.83 -8.56
CA LYS A 111 5.56 -21.10 -7.83
C LYS A 111 5.32 -20.86 -6.35
N ASN A 112 4.47 -21.67 -5.71
CA ASN A 112 4.27 -21.59 -4.26
C ASN A 112 5.60 -21.94 -3.56
N ASN A 113 6.31 -20.94 -3.06
CA ASN A 113 7.32 -21.18 -2.06
C ASN A 113 6.60 -21.25 -0.71
N ASN A 114 6.93 -22.27 0.10
CA ASN A 114 6.35 -22.55 1.42
C ASN A 114 6.62 -21.45 2.49
N TYR A 115 6.72 -20.21 2.07
CA TYR A 115 7.00 -19.04 2.94
C TYR A 115 5.88 -18.76 3.96
N ILE A 116 4.69 -19.28 3.69
CA ILE A 116 3.49 -19.03 4.52
C ILE A 116 3.48 -19.94 5.75
N ASN A 117 3.98 -21.18 5.64
CA ASN A 117 3.94 -22.11 6.75
C ASN A 117 4.85 -21.69 7.93
N SER A 118 6.04 -21.14 7.64
CA SER A 118 6.96 -20.71 8.70
C SER A 118 6.44 -19.50 9.51
N SER A 119 5.73 -18.59 8.84
CA SER A 119 5.17 -17.40 9.52
C SER A 119 3.94 -17.75 10.36
N HIS A 120 3.11 -18.70 9.92
CA HIS A 120 1.99 -19.22 10.70
C HIS A 120 2.47 -20.05 11.91
N GLU A 121 3.49 -20.89 11.74
CA GLU A 121 4.08 -21.63 12.85
C GLU A 121 4.70 -20.74 13.93
N ILE A 122 5.29 -19.60 13.55
CA ILE A 122 5.81 -18.62 14.49
C ILE A 122 4.66 -17.92 15.22
N LEU A 123 3.61 -17.51 14.50
CA LEU A 123 2.43 -16.88 15.10
C LEU A 123 1.64 -17.83 15.99
N ASP A 124 1.48 -19.09 15.60
CA ASP A 124 0.81 -20.11 16.40
C ASP A 124 1.59 -20.46 17.69
N LYS A 125 2.93 -20.29 17.67
CA LYS A 125 3.77 -20.46 18.87
C LYS A 125 3.74 -19.26 19.81
N GLU A 126 3.58 -18.04 19.28
CA GLU A 126 3.52 -16.82 20.09
C GLU A 126 2.11 -16.49 20.58
N ILE A 127 1.07 -16.94 19.85
CA ILE A 127 -0.33 -16.74 20.22
C ILE A 127 -0.87 -18.10 20.64
N ASN A 128 -0.70 -18.44 21.93
CA ASN A 128 -1.37 -19.62 22.52
C ASN A 128 -2.87 -19.32 22.63
N LEU A 129 -3.62 -19.59 21.54
CA LEU A 129 -5.06 -19.30 21.46
C LEU A 129 -5.90 -20.16 22.41
N ASP A 130 -5.34 -21.28 22.90
CA ASP A 130 -6.02 -22.20 23.80
C ASP A 130 -6.09 -21.73 25.27
N GLU A 131 -5.34 -20.69 25.65
CA GLU A 131 -5.37 -20.12 26.99
C GLU A 131 -6.41 -19.01 27.20
N ARG A 132 -7.26 -18.71 26.21
CA ARG A 132 -8.26 -17.63 26.26
C ARG A 132 -9.71 -18.09 26.20
N ILE A 133 -10.00 -19.35 26.50
CA ILE A 133 -11.37 -19.86 26.65
C ILE A 133 -11.64 -20.18 28.12
#